data_ddf6a5b014908a144e18619974afdb2f
#
_entry.id   ddf6a5b014908a144e18619974afdb2f
#
_cell.length_a   1.000
_cell.length_b   1.000
_cell.length_c   1.000
_cell.angle_alpha   90.00
_cell.angle_beta   90.00
_cell.angle_gamma   90.00
#
_symmetry.space_group_name_H-M   'P 1'
#
loop_
_entity.id
_entity.type
_entity.pdbx_description
1 polymer ?
#
loop_
_entity_poly.entity_id
_entity_poly.type
_entity_poly.pdbx_seq_one_letter_code
_entity_poly.pdbx_strand_id
1 'polypeptide(L)'
;MLAKTKYQDIISKIFKLNKKIRFIAIISDNGKILVSEMNLDKQSLLKQNNEEKFCNDVAKRKKMRLEFNKSLGKVRYVNVERENITQIVTYINSKSIFLTVEPELTVSSKELLISKIKKIVSNLN
;
A
#
# COMPACT_ATOMS: atom_id res chain seq x y z
N MET A 1 -11.27 0.16 17.99
CA MET A 1 -11.70 -1.22 17.85
C MET A 1 -12.42 -1.46 16.54
N LEU A 2 -13.56 -0.79 16.29
CA LEU A 2 -14.27 -0.96 15.02
C LEU A 2 -13.42 -0.55 13.81
N ALA A 3 -12.66 0.54 13.92
CA ALA A 3 -11.80 1.00 12.85
C ALA A 3 -10.69 0.00 12.54
N LYS A 4 -10.09 -0.59 13.57
CA LYS A 4 -9.04 -1.60 13.39
C LYS A 4 -9.58 -2.85 12.72
N THR A 5 -10.77 -3.30 13.11
CA THR A 5 -11.42 -4.45 12.49
C THR A 5 -11.71 -4.18 11.01
N LYS A 6 -12.18 -2.96 10.70
CA LYS A 6 -12.46 -2.54 9.33
C LYS A 6 -11.19 -2.59 8.47
N TYR A 7 -10.07 -2.10 9.00
CA TYR A 7 -8.79 -2.13 8.28
C TYR A 7 -8.29 -3.56 8.08
N GLN A 8 -8.45 -4.42 9.08
CA GLN A 8 -8.07 -5.82 8.97
C GLN A 8 -8.88 -6.53 7.89
N ASP A 9 -10.18 -6.23 7.80
CA ASP A 9 -11.05 -6.80 6.76
C ASP A 9 -10.60 -6.36 5.37
N ILE A 10 -10.21 -5.10 5.22
CA ILE A 10 -9.71 -4.57 3.96
C ILE A 10 -8.44 -5.31 3.55
N ILE A 11 -7.50 -5.47 4.48
CA ILE A 11 -6.25 -6.18 4.22
C ILE A 11 -6.52 -7.62 3.79
N SER A 12 -7.44 -8.31 4.48
CA SER A 12 -7.82 -9.68 4.12
C SER A 12 -8.36 -9.75 2.70
N LYS A 13 -9.22 -8.81 2.33
CA LYS A 13 -9.80 -8.76 0.98
C LYS A 13 -8.71 -8.53 -0.07
N ILE A 14 -7.75 -7.66 0.22
CA ILE A 14 -6.67 -7.37 -0.71
C ILE A 14 -5.78 -8.61 -0.90
N PHE A 15 -5.42 -9.30 0.18
CA PHE A 15 -4.61 -10.52 0.08
C PHE A 15 -5.27 -11.58 -0.80
N LYS A 16 -6.58 -11.66 -0.80
CA LYS A 16 -7.30 -12.65 -1.62
C LYS A 16 -7.27 -12.34 -3.11
N LEU A 17 -6.86 -11.12 -3.48
CA LEU A 17 -6.82 -10.73 -4.90
C LEU A 17 -5.69 -11.40 -5.65
N ASN A 18 -4.57 -11.69 -5.00
CA ASN A 18 -3.41 -12.26 -5.68
C ASN A 18 -2.45 -12.90 -4.67
N LYS A 19 -2.03 -14.13 -4.97
CA LYS A 19 -1.11 -14.87 -4.11
C LYS A 19 0.31 -14.27 -4.08
N LYS A 20 0.62 -13.41 -5.02
CA LYS A 20 1.94 -12.79 -5.12
C LYS A 20 2.11 -11.57 -4.21
N ILE A 21 1.07 -11.17 -3.51
CA ILE A 21 1.16 -10.10 -2.52
C ILE A 21 1.93 -10.60 -1.32
N ARG A 22 2.95 -9.83 -0.89
CA ARG A 22 3.83 -10.22 0.21
C ARG A 22 3.47 -9.53 1.52
N PHE A 23 3.18 -8.24 1.48
CA PHE A 23 2.98 -7.41 2.66
C PHE A 23 2.00 -6.30 2.33
N ILE A 24 1.15 -5.95 3.30
CA ILE A 24 0.21 -4.82 3.17
C ILE A 24 0.25 -4.02 4.46
N ALA A 25 0.28 -2.70 4.34
CA ALA A 25 0.15 -1.79 5.47
C ALA A 25 -0.81 -0.67 5.13
N ILE A 26 -1.61 -0.27 6.11
CA ILE A 26 -2.44 0.93 6.03
C ILE A 26 -1.75 1.96 6.92
N ILE A 27 -1.40 3.10 6.34
CA ILE A 27 -0.54 4.11 6.95
C ILE A 27 -1.30 5.41 7.05
N SER A 28 -1.24 6.06 8.23
CA SER A 28 -1.84 7.38 8.41
C SER A 28 -0.95 8.45 7.76
N ASP A 29 -1.52 9.65 7.55
CA ASP A 29 -0.77 10.74 6.95
C ASP A 29 0.41 11.23 7.80
N ASN A 30 0.43 10.90 9.09
CA ASN A 30 1.57 11.24 9.95
C ASN A 30 2.59 10.09 10.05
N GLY A 31 2.46 9.07 9.21
CA GLY A 31 3.46 8.03 9.09
C GLY A 31 3.28 6.83 10.00
N LYS A 32 2.21 6.78 10.77
CA LYS A 32 1.97 5.63 11.66
C LYS A 32 1.34 4.48 10.89
N ILE A 33 1.80 3.28 11.17
CA ILE A 33 1.18 2.06 10.65
C ILE A 33 -0.06 1.78 11.51
N LEU A 34 -1.23 1.86 10.88
CA LEU A 34 -2.49 1.58 11.56
C LEU A 34 -2.73 0.09 11.68
N VAL A 35 -2.51 -0.64 10.60
CA VAL A 35 -2.58 -2.10 10.55
C VAL A 35 -1.61 -2.56 9.48
N SER A 36 -0.94 -3.67 9.72
CA SER A 36 -0.09 -4.29 8.70
C SER A 36 -0.14 -5.80 8.84
N GLU A 37 0.14 -6.49 7.74
CA GLU A 37 0.12 -7.94 7.73
C GLU A 37 1.05 -8.47 6.66
N MET A 38 1.82 -9.51 7.01
CA MET A 38 2.71 -10.21 6.10
C MET A 38 2.00 -11.48 5.63
N ASN A 39 2.17 -11.82 4.35
CA ASN A 39 1.71 -13.11 3.84
C ASN A 39 2.41 -14.23 4.63
N LEU A 40 1.63 -15.18 5.15
CA LEU A 40 2.15 -16.25 6.00
C LEU A 40 3.24 -17.09 5.33
N ASP A 41 3.19 -17.21 4.00
CA ASP A 41 4.16 -18.01 3.24
C ASP A 41 5.41 -17.23 2.85
N LYS A 42 5.53 -15.97 3.30
CA LYS A 42 6.63 -15.11 2.89
C LYS A 42 7.39 -14.60 4.11
N GLN A 43 8.65 -14.24 3.88
CA GLN A 43 9.47 -13.59 4.90
C GLN A 43 9.67 -12.14 4.52
N SER A 44 9.73 -11.28 5.55
CA SER A 44 10.01 -9.88 5.31
C SER A 44 11.43 -9.71 4.80
N LEU A 45 11.60 -8.83 3.80
CA LEU A 45 12.91 -8.45 3.29
C LEU A 45 13.51 -7.31 4.10
N LEU A 46 12.73 -6.71 5.00
CA LEU A 46 13.17 -5.63 5.87
C LEU A 46 13.02 -6.04 7.32
N LYS A 47 13.90 -5.52 8.16
CA LYS A 47 13.73 -5.61 9.61
C LYS A 47 12.55 -4.73 10.02
N GLN A 48 11.91 -5.06 11.14
CA GLN A 48 10.71 -4.35 11.59
C GLN A 48 10.88 -2.84 11.66
N ASN A 49 11.98 -2.37 12.26
CA ASN A 49 12.21 -0.93 12.38
C ASN A 49 12.43 -0.26 11.01
N ASN A 50 12.96 -0.99 10.04
CA ASN A 50 13.12 -0.48 8.68
C ASN A 50 11.78 -0.42 7.97
N GLU A 51 10.87 -1.34 8.25
CA GLU A 51 9.52 -1.27 7.69
C GLU A 51 8.79 -0.02 8.20
N GLU A 52 8.91 0.29 9.49
CA GLU A 52 8.31 1.50 10.06
C GLU A 52 8.90 2.76 9.41
N LYS A 53 10.21 2.80 9.24
CA LYS A 53 10.89 3.91 8.59
C LYS A 53 10.41 4.08 7.16
N PHE A 54 10.28 2.98 6.44
CA PHE A 54 9.82 3.01 5.06
C PHE A 54 8.39 3.54 4.97
N CYS A 55 7.52 3.09 5.86
CA CYS A 55 6.13 3.56 5.89
C CYS A 55 6.05 5.05 6.24
N ASN A 56 6.92 5.52 7.13
CA ASN A 56 7.02 6.95 7.42
C ASN A 56 7.40 7.73 6.18
N ASP A 57 8.33 7.21 5.37
CA ASP A 57 8.72 7.83 4.11
C ASP A 57 7.57 7.89 3.11
N VAL A 58 6.72 6.87 3.08
CA VAL A 58 5.52 6.88 2.22
C VAL A 58 4.65 8.09 2.54
N ALA A 59 4.40 8.35 3.83
CA ALA A 59 3.60 9.50 4.25
C ALA A 59 4.26 10.82 3.87
N LYS A 60 5.57 10.93 4.04
CA LYS A 60 6.31 12.13 3.67
C LYS A 60 6.23 12.41 2.18
N ARG A 61 6.39 11.38 1.36
CA ARG A 61 6.31 11.51 -0.09
C ARG A 61 4.91 11.90 -0.54
N LYS A 62 3.89 11.40 0.14
CA LYS A 62 2.52 11.83 -0.13
C LYS A 62 2.36 13.33 0.03
N LYS A 63 2.86 13.89 1.12
CA LYS A 63 2.81 15.34 1.37
C LYS A 63 3.54 16.12 0.28
N MET A 64 4.72 15.66 -0.12
CA MET A 64 5.48 16.30 -1.18
C MET A 64 4.73 16.31 -2.50
N ARG A 65 4.06 15.22 -2.82
CA ARG A 65 3.31 15.10 -4.07
C ARG A 65 2.04 15.92 -4.08
N LEU A 66 1.43 16.14 -2.92
CA LEU A 66 0.21 16.96 -2.79
C LEU A 66 0.41 18.39 -3.30
N GLU A 67 1.61 18.94 -3.16
CA GLU A 67 1.92 20.30 -3.61
C GLU A 67 1.63 20.49 -5.10
N PHE A 68 1.72 19.42 -5.87
CA PHE A 68 1.59 19.48 -7.32
C PHE A 68 0.23 18.98 -7.83
N ASN A 69 -0.69 18.65 -6.92
CA ASN A 69 -2.01 18.14 -7.32
C ASN A 69 -2.80 19.16 -8.13
N LYS A 70 -2.63 20.43 -7.80
CA LYS A 70 -3.35 21.49 -8.49
C LYS A 70 -2.88 21.65 -9.94
N SER A 71 -1.58 21.54 -10.16
CA SER A 71 -0.98 21.72 -11.48
C SER A 71 -1.00 20.45 -12.33
N LEU A 72 -0.73 19.31 -11.69
CA LEU A 72 -0.53 18.05 -12.40
C LEU A 72 -1.67 17.04 -12.23
N GLY A 73 -2.61 17.35 -11.33
CA GLY A 73 -3.66 16.40 -10.97
C GLY A 73 -3.22 15.48 -9.85
N LYS A 74 -4.18 14.78 -9.27
CA LYS A 74 -3.91 13.86 -8.16
C LYS A 74 -3.10 12.66 -8.64
N VAL A 75 -2.26 12.14 -7.76
CA VAL A 75 -1.53 10.90 -8.02
C VAL A 75 -2.54 9.75 -8.01
N ARG A 76 -2.52 8.94 -9.05
CA ARG A 76 -3.41 7.76 -9.14
C ARG A 76 -2.88 6.59 -8.32
N TYR A 77 -1.58 6.36 -8.39
CA TYR A 77 -0.89 5.34 -7.59
C TYR A 77 0.61 5.54 -7.80
N VAL A 78 1.40 4.88 -6.96
CA VAL A 78 2.85 4.87 -7.07
C VAL A 78 3.29 3.42 -7.23
N ASN A 79 4.18 3.17 -8.19
CA ASN A 79 4.72 1.85 -8.46
C ASN A 79 6.24 1.95 -8.55
N VAL A 80 6.93 1.24 -7.68
CA VAL A 80 8.40 1.19 -7.69
C VAL A 80 8.83 -0.24 -7.95
N GLU A 81 9.42 -0.47 -9.12
CA GLU A 81 9.95 -1.78 -9.49
C GLU A 81 11.36 -1.93 -8.94
N ARG A 82 11.55 -2.92 -8.08
CA ARG A 82 12.87 -3.27 -7.55
C ARG A 82 13.21 -4.69 -7.97
N GLU A 83 14.47 -5.06 -7.85
CA GLU A 83 14.91 -6.40 -8.26
C GLU A 83 14.20 -7.50 -7.47
N ASN A 84 14.01 -7.30 -6.18
CA ASN A 84 13.49 -8.36 -5.30
C ASN A 84 12.02 -8.22 -4.96
N ILE A 85 11.44 -7.04 -5.13
CA ILE A 85 10.00 -6.81 -4.91
C ILE A 85 9.54 -5.63 -5.74
N THR A 86 8.22 -5.55 -5.94
CA THR A 86 7.58 -4.35 -6.45
C THR A 86 6.81 -3.70 -5.30
N GLN A 87 6.94 -2.39 -5.16
CA GLN A 87 6.27 -1.61 -4.12
C GLN A 87 5.16 -0.79 -4.75
N ILE A 88 3.95 -0.90 -4.22
CA ILE A 88 2.77 -0.18 -4.75
C ILE A 88 2.15 0.63 -3.63
N VAL A 89 1.82 1.89 -3.92
CA VAL A 89 1.15 2.76 -2.96
C VAL A 89 -0.08 3.37 -3.61
N THR A 90 -1.20 3.30 -2.91
CA THR A 90 -2.43 3.97 -3.30
C THR A 90 -2.79 4.96 -2.20
N TYR A 91 -2.96 6.23 -2.57
CA TYR A 91 -3.33 7.27 -1.61
C TYR A 91 -4.84 7.34 -1.45
N ILE A 92 -5.28 7.43 -0.20
CA ILE A 92 -6.66 7.71 0.16
C ILE A 92 -6.64 9.05 0.90
N ASN A 93 -7.80 9.62 1.21
CA ASN A 93 -7.86 10.97 1.78
C ASN A 93 -6.85 11.23 2.92
N SER A 94 -6.93 10.47 3.99
CA SER A 94 -6.05 10.68 5.15
C SER A 94 -5.13 9.49 5.40
N LYS A 95 -5.01 8.58 4.42
CA LYS A 95 -4.26 7.33 4.59
C LYS A 95 -3.58 6.93 3.30
N SER A 96 -2.66 5.99 3.41
CA SER A 96 -2.03 5.35 2.27
C SER A 96 -2.12 3.84 2.43
N ILE A 97 -2.37 3.14 1.34
CA ILE A 97 -2.28 1.69 1.30
C ILE A 97 -0.95 1.36 0.63
N PHE A 98 -0.06 0.74 1.37
CA PHE A 98 1.24 0.31 0.87
C PHE A 98 1.27 -1.21 0.81
N LEU A 99 1.72 -1.75 -0.33
CA LEU A 99 1.88 -3.19 -0.44
C LEU A 99 3.11 -3.53 -1.25
N THR A 100 3.63 -4.74 -1.02
CA THR A 100 4.71 -5.29 -1.83
C THR A 100 4.21 -6.57 -2.49
N VAL A 101 4.66 -6.78 -3.71
CA VAL A 101 4.31 -7.99 -4.48
C VAL A 101 5.58 -8.59 -5.08
N GLU A 102 5.50 -9.85 -5.46
CA GLU A 102 6.60 -10.53 -6.14
C GLU A 102 6.93 -9.80 -7.45
N PRO A 103 8.22 -9.62 -7.76
CA PRO A 103 8.61 -8.80 -8.90
C PRO A 103 8.25 -9.39 -10.25
N GLU A 104 8.06 -10.70 -10.33
CA GLU A 104 7.73 -11.37 -11.59
C GLU A 104 6.30 -11.15 -12.05
N LEU A 105 5.44 -10.57 -11.21
CA LEU A 105 4.08 -10.25 -11.62
C LEU A 105 4.12 -9.28 -12.79
N THR A 106 3.34 -9.54 -13.84
CA THR A 106 3.36 -8.68 -15.04
C THR A 106 2.80 -7.29 -14.74
N VAL A 107 3.18 -6.32 -15.57
CA VAL A 107 2.66 -4.94 -15.45
C VAL A 107 1.15 -4.94 -15.54
N SER A 108 0.58 -5.69 -16.48
CA SER A 108 -0.88 -5.78 -16.64
C SER A 108 -1.56 -6.33 -15.38
N SER A 109 -0.97 -7.35 -14.78
CA SER A 109 -1.50 -7.94 -13.54
C SER A 109 -1.42 -6.94 -12.38
N LYS A 110 -0.35 -6.15 -12.33
CA LYS A 110 -0.19 -5.11 -11.30
C LYS A 110 -1.24 -4.02 -11.46
N GLU A 111 -1.49 -3.58 -12.69
CA GLU A 111 -2.53 -2.58 -12.96
C GLU A 111 -3.92 -3.08 -12.59
N LEU A 112 -4.22 -4.33 -12.91
CA LEU A 112 -5.49 -4.94 -12.54
C LEU A 112 -5.64 -5.01 -11.02
N LEU A 113 -4.57 -5.39 -10.33
CA LEU A 113 -4.54 -5.45 -8.87
C LEU A 113 -4.82 -4.07 -8.27
N ILE A 114 -4.16 -3.04 -8.76
CA ILE A 114 -4.37 -1.66 -8.30
C ILE A 114 -5.83 -1.24 -8.50
N SER A 115 -6.40 -1.55 -9.64
CA SER A 115 -7.80 -1.23 -9.95
C SER A 115 -8.75 -1.89 -8.94
N LYS A 116 -8.51 -3.16 -8.62
CA LYS A 116 -9.33 -3.89 -7.66
C LYS A 116 -9.16 -3.35 -6.24
N ILE A 117 -7.94 -2.96 -5.87
CA ILE A 117 -7.67 -2.36 -4.56
C ILE A 117 -8.45 -1.05 -4.42
N LYS A 118 -8.45 -0.22 -5.45
CA LYS A 118 -9.18 1.05 -5.44
C LYS A 118 -10.67 0.84 -5.19
N LYS A 119 -11.25 -0.20 -5.76
CA LYS A 119 -12.66 -0.53 -5.53
C LYS A 119 -12.90 -0.94 -4.07
N ILE A 120 -12.01 -1.75 -3.51
CA ILE A 120 -12.14 -2.20 -2.13
C ILE A 120 -12.09 -1.02 -1.16
N VAL A 121 -11.19 -0.06 -1.41
CA VAL A 121 -10.96 1.06 -0.49
C VAL A 121 -11.81 2.29 -0.80
N SER A 122 -12.65 2.25 -1.83
CA SER A 122 -13.44 3.40 -2.25
C SER A 122 -14.34 3.94 -1.13
N ASN A 123 -14.74 3.10 -0.19
CA ASN A 123 -15.59 3.47 0.94
C ASN A 123 -14.80 3.77 2.21
N LEU A 124 -13.47 3.76 2.13
CA LEU A 124 -12.60 3.97 3.28
C LEU A 124 -12.22 5.44 3.38
N ASN A 125 -12.82 6.15 4.33
CA ASN A 125 -12.51 7.56 4.57
C ASN A 125 -12.43 7.88 6.04
#